data_25029037ff4c492717773cc1afcc65d5
#
_entry.id   25029037ff4c492717773cc1afcc65d5
#
_cell.length_a   1.000
_cell.length_b   1.000
_cell.length_c   1.000
_cell.angle_alpha   90.00
_cell.angle_beta   90.00
_cell.angle_gamma   90.00
#
_symmetry.space_group_name_H-M   'P 1'
#
loop_
_entity.id
_entity.type
_entity.pdbx_description
1 polymer ?
#
loop_
_entity_poly.entity_id
_entity_poly.type
_entity_poly.pdbx_seq_one_letter_code
_entity_poly.pdbx_strand_id
1 'polypeptide(L)'
;GSSSEVARTLGLPVVLVVNARSTAYSAAALIHGFAHFDPRVEVVGVVFNLVASASHAAYLREACADVGVPCLGCLPRLAELEVPSRHLGLTLDTNFQLEQWIDRVADTVEQHVDLDHLLSVCRRPTPPAGEAPQPMRPIGRVAVADDEAFAFVYRENIARLAQAAEVVRFSPMRDERLP
;
A
#
# COMPACT_ATOMS: atom_id res chain seq x y z
N GLY A 1 7.28 -14.24 -5.99
CA GLY A 1 6.53 -13.69 -4.89
C GLY A 1 5.37 -12.82 -5.34
N SER A 2 4.20 -13.05 -4.78
CA SER A 2 3.01 -12.23 -5.01
C SER A 2 2.53 -11.66 -3.68
N SER A 3 1.70 -10.60 -3.70
CA SER A 3 1.10 -10.05 -2.49
C SER A 3 0.31 -11.11 -1.71
N SER A 4 -0.34 -12.05 -2.40
CA SER A 4 -1.05 -13.17 -1.77
C SER A 4 -0.11 -14.13 -1.05
N GLU A 5 1.08 -14.37 -1.57
CA GLU A 5 2.09 -15.19 -0.90
C GLU A 5 2.60 -14.52 0.37
N VAL A 6 2.84 -13.21 0.34
CA VAL A 6 3.22 -12.44 1.54
C VAL A 6 2.12 -12.52 2.60
N ALA A 7 0.86 -12.29 2.22
CA ALA A 7 -0.28 -12.36 3.13
C ALA A 7 -0.38 -13.75 3.79
N ARG A 8 -0.26 -14.83 3.02
CA ARG A 8 -0.28 -16.20 3.54
C ARG A 8 0.88 -16.49 4.49
N THR A 9 2.10 -16.10 4.09
CA THR A 9 3.30 -16.36 4.89
C THR A 9 3.25 -15.65 6.24
N LEU A 10 2.70 -14.45 6.27
CA LEU A 10 2.61 -13.63 7.48
C LEU A 10 1.28 -13.79 8.22
N GLY A 11 0.32 -14.57 7.69
CA GLY A 11 -1.01 -14.72 8.27
C GLY A 11 -1.80 -13.40 8.32
N LEU A 12 -1.62 -12.54 7.30
CA LEU A 12 -2.24 -11.22 7.25
C LEU A 12 -3.57 -11.25 6.51
N PRO A 13 -4.59 -10.52 6.99
CA PRO A 13 -5.82 -10.28 6.25
C PRO A 13 -5.55 -9.37 5.06
N VAL A 14 -6.35 -9.51 4.00
CA VAL A 14 -6.22 -8.74 2.78
C VAL A 14 -7.43 -7.83 2.59
N VAL A 15 -7.18 -6.55 2.40
CA VAL A 15 -8.18 -5.60 1.92
C VAL A 15 -7.92 -5.36 0.44
N LEU A 16 -8.94 -5.60 -0.40
CA LEU A 16 -8.84 -5.33 -1.83
C LEU A 16 -9.10 -3.84 -2.10
N VAL A 17 -8.20 -3.18 -2.81
CA VAL A 17 -8.45 -1.86 -3.38
C VAL A 17 -8.77 -2.02 -4.85
N VAL A 18 -10.04 -1.79 -5.22
CA VAL A 18 -10.55 -2.05 -6.57
C VAL A 18 -10.76 -0.74 -7.32
N ASN A 19 -10.16 -0.62 -8.50
CA ASN A 19 -10.46 0.49 -9.40
C ASN A 19 -11.88 0.28 -9.97
N ALA A 20 -12.80 1.14 -9.56
CA ALA A 20 -14.21 1.06 -9.95
C ALA A 20 -14.52 1.79 -11.27
N ARG A 21 -13.53 2.37 -11.95
CA ARG A 21 -13.76 3.01 -13.24
C ARG A 21 -14.31 1.98 -14.23
N SER A 22 -15.49 2.28 -14.80
CA SER A 22 -16.15 1.43 -15.80
C SER A 22 -16.60 0.04 -15.29
N THR A 23 -16.69 -0.16 -13.98
CA THR A 23 -17.30 -1.33 -13.37
C THR A 23 -18.44 -0.91 -12.45
N ALA A 24 -19.47 -1.73 -12.35
CA ALA A 24 -20.58 -1.54 -11.43
C ALA A 24 -20.84 -2.88 -10.71
N TYR A 25 -22.02 -3.46 -10.84
CA TYR A 25 -22.37 -4.77 -10.24
C TYR A 25 -21.43 -5.90 -10.71
N SER A 26 -20.86 -5.81 -11.92
CA SER A 26 -19.86 -6.78 -12.41
C SER A 26 -18.60 -6.88 -11.53
N ALA A 27 -18.37 -5.93 -10.63
CA ALA A 27 -17.35 -6.04 -9.59
C ALA A 27 -17.53 -7.29 -8.69
N ALA A 28 -18.75 -7.81 -8.58
CA ALA A 28 -19.04 -9.04 -7.84
C ALA A 28 -18.19 -10.22 -8.34
N ALA A 29 -18.05 -10.39 -9.64
CA ALA A 29 -17.24 -11.47 -10.23
C ALA A 29 -15.74 -11.31 -9.87
N LEU A 30 -15.24 -10.08 -9.91
CA LEU A 30 -13.85 -9.77 -9.54
C LEU A 30 -13.60 -10.08 -8.06
N ILE A 31 -14.46 -9.58 -7.18
CA ILE A 31 -14.35 -9.78 -5.72
C ILE A 31 -14.47 -11.27 -5.39
N HIS A 32 -15.46 -11.96 -5.97
CA HIS A 32 -15.64 -13.40 -5.78
C HIS A 32 -14.38 -14.17 -6.19
N GLY A 33 -13.79 -13.84 -7.34
CA GLY A 33 -12.57 -14.46 -7.80
C GLY A 33 -11.41 -14.29 -6.81
N PHE A 34 -11.16 -13.07 -6.31
CA PHE A 34 -10.09 -12.84 -5.35
C PHE A 34 -10.36 -13.47 -3.97
N ALA A 35 -11.60 -13.47 -3.52
CA ALA A 35 -11.96 -13.97 -2.20
C ALA A 35 -11.98 -15.51 -2.12
N HIS A 36 -12.27 -16.21 -3.24
CA HIS A 36 -12.52 -17.64 -3.21
C HIS A 36 -11.53 -18.48 -4.03
N PHE A 37 -10.71 -17.87 -4.89
CA PHE A 37 -9.75 -18.60 -5.71
C PHE A 37 -8.69 -19.34 -4.88
N ASP A 38 -8.15 -18.70 -3.85
CA ASP A 38 -7.21 -19.33 -2.92
C ASP A 38 -7.73 -19.20 -1.48
N PRO A 39 -8.32 -20.27 -0.89
CA PRO A 39 -8.92 -20.21 0.45
C PRO A 39 -7.90 -19.94 1.57
N ARG A 40 -6.61 -19.94 1.27
CA ARG A 40 -5.55 -19.57 2.21
C ARG A 40 -5.31 -18.06 2.30
N VAL A 41 -5.97 -17.28 1.43
CA VAL A 41 -5.92 -15.81 1.42
C VAL A 41 -7.22 -15.29 2.00
N GLU A 42 -7.16 -14.68 3.16
CA GLU A 42 -8.33 -14.14 3.84
C GLU A 42 -8.61 -12.72 3.35
N VAL A 43 -9.59 -12.57 2.44
CA VAL A 43 -10.07 -11.26 2.00
C VAL A 43 -11.14 -10.78 2.98
N VAL A 44 -10.82 -9.74 3.76
CA VAL A 44 -11.67 -9.23 4.86
C VAL A 44 -12.50 -8.01 4.46
N GLY A 45 -12.27 -7.41 3.30
CA GLY A 45 -13.04 -6.28 2.83
C GLY A 45 -12.56 -5.69 1.52
N VAL A 46 -13.35 -4.76 1.00
CA VAL A 46 -13.09 -4.06 -0.26
C VAL A 46 -13.20 -2.56 -0.07
N VAL A 47 -12.26 -1.82 -0.61
CA VAL A 47 -12.35 -0.37 -0.81
C VAL A 47 -12.38 -0.10 -2.31
N PHE A 48 -13.41 0.57 -2.79
CA PHE A 48 -13.49 0.98 -4.19
C PHE A 48 -12.89 2.36 -4.39
N ASN A 49 -12.03 2.50 -5.38
CA ASN A 49 -11.44 3.77 -5.78
C ASN A 49 -12.03 4.25 -7.12
N LEU A 50 -12.06 5.55 -7.35
CA LEU A 50 -12.57 6.19 -8.56
C LEU A 50 -14.07 5.97 -8.80
N VAL A 51 -14.84 5.99 -7.72
CA VAL A 51 -16.30 5.88 -7.75
C VAL A 51 -16.91 7.16 -8.33
N ALA A 52 -17.82 7.01 -9.32
CA ALA A 52 -18.31 8.13 -10.10
C ALA A 52 -19.50 8.88 -9.44
N SER A 53 -20.34 8.18 -8.66
CA SER A 53 -21.57 8.76 -8.09
C SER A 53 -22.09 7.92 -6.91
N ALA A 54 -23.06 8.47 -6.19
CA ALA A 54 -23.74 7.74 -5.11
C ALA A 54 -24.50 6.50 -5.60
N SER A 55 -25.14 6.57 -6.77
CA SER A 55 -25.80 5.40 -7.38
C SER A 55 -24.78 4.33 -7.79
N HIS A 56 -23.62 4.72 -8.30
CA HIS A 56 -22.53 3.81 -8.60
C HIS A 56 -22.04 3.11 -7.33
N ALA A 57 -21.84 3.86 -6.25
CA ALA A 57 -21.48 3.28 -4.94
C ALA A 57 -22.53 2.28 -4.42
N ALA A 58 -23.81 2.53 -4.67
CA ALA A 58 -24.87 1.60 -4.27
C ALA A 58 -24.73 0.24 -4.96
N TYR A 59 -24.52 0.20 -6.27
CA TYR A 59 -24.30 -1.05 -7.02
C TYR A 59 -23.02 -1.78 -6.56
N LEU A 60 -21.98 -1.06 -6.22
CA LEU A 60 -20.73 -1.67 -5.72
C LEU A 60 -20.91 -2.28 -4.32
N ARG A 61 -21.70 -1.64 -3.46
CA ARG A 61 -22.05 -2.20 -2.14
C ARG A 61 -22.95 -3.44 -2.27
N GLU A 62 -23.91 -3.43 -3.18
CA GLU A 62 -24.76 -4.58 -3.49
C GLU A 62 -23.91 -5.76 -3.98
N ALA A 63 -22.96 -5.52 -4.90
CA ALA A 63 -22.02 -6.52 -5.38
C ALA A 63 -21.19 -7.14 -4.24
N CYS A 64 -20.74 -6.34 -3.28
CA CYS A 64 -20.03 -6.85 -2.10
C CYS A 64 -20.95 -7.71 -1.21
N ALA A 65 -22.19 -7.25 -0.97
CA ALA A 65 -23.15 -7.97 -0.13
C ALA A 65 -23.49 -9.35 -0.70
N ASP A 66 -23.69 -9.45 -2.02
CA ASP A 66 -23.99 -10.71 -2.70
C ASP A 66 -22.82 -11.70 -2.70
N VAL A 67 -21.60 -11.19 -2.69
CA VAL A 67 -20.39 -12.03 -2.57
C VAL A 67 -20.09 -12.39 -1.10
N GLY A 68 -20.67 -11.68 -0.15
CA GLY A 68 -20.42 -11.87 1.28
C GLY A 68 -19.10 -11.26 1.77
N VAL A 69 -18.54 -10.27 1.05
CA VAL A 69 -17.32 -9.55 1.43
C VAL A 69 -17.67 -8.10 1.79
N PRO A 70 -17.31 -7.58 2.98
CA PRO A 70 -17.66 -6.22 3.39
C PRO A 70 -17.14 -5.15 2.43
N CYS A 71 -17.99 -4.17 2.07
CA CYS A 71 -17.55 -2.93 1.45
C CYS A 71 -17.12 -1.95 2.54
N LEU A 72 -15.83 -1.71 2.67
CA LEU A 72 -15.25 -0.82 3.67
C LEU A 72 -15.27 0.65 3.24
N GLY A 73 -15.41 0.93 1.94
CA GLY A 73 -15.46 2.30 1.48
C GLY A 73 -15.59 2.46 -0.03
N CYS A 74 -16.00 3.67 -0.43
CA CYS A 74 -16.15 4.08 -1.82
C CYS A 74 -15.53 5.47 -1.99
N LEU A 75 -14.26 5.53 -2.40
CA LEU A 75 -13.52 6.76 -2.64
C LEU A 75 -13.96 7.40 -3.97
N PRO A 76 -14.40 8.65 -3.97
CA PRO A 76 -14.82 9.34 -5.18
C PRO A 76 -13.62 9.62 -6.09
N ARG A 77 -13.91 9.87 -7.37
CA ARG A 77 -12.92 10.42 -8.29
C ARG A 77 -12.78 11.92 -8.05
N LEU A 78 -11.62 12.34 -7.56
CA LEU A 78 -11.27 13.72 -7.30
C LEU A 78 -10.05 14.11 -8.13
N ALA A 79 -10.23 15.02 -9.08
CA ALA A 79 -9.16 15.43 -10.00
C ALA A 79 -7.99 16.12 -9.27
N GLU A 80 -8.30 16.80 -8.17
CA GLU A 80 -7.31 17.47 -7.31
C GLU A 80 -6.40 16.52 -6.51
N LEU A 81 -6.77 15.25 -6.44
CA LEU A 81 -5.96 14.21 -5.81
C LEU A 81 -5.16 13.38 -6.81
N GLU A 82 -5.33 13.63 -8.12
CA GLU A 82 -4.54 12.94 -9.14
C GLU A 82 -3.07 13.39 -9.04
N VAL A 83 -2.18 12.45 -8.72
CA VAL A 83 -0.74 12.69 -8.73
C VAL A 83 -0.23 12.57 -10.16
N PRO A 84 0.55 13.55 -10.67
CA PRO A 84 1.14 13.44 -11.98
C PRO A 84 2.01 12.18 -12.09
N SER A 85 1.68 11.29 -13.03
CA SER A 85 2.46 10.09 -13.28
C SER A 85 3.44 10.33 -14.43
N ARG A 86 4.69 9.88 -14.29
CA ARG A 86 5.65 9.75 -15.39
C ARG A 86 5.84 8.27 -15.74
N HIS A 87 6.49 7.99 -16.87
CA HIS A 87 6.62 6.64 -17.43
C HIS A 87 7.14 5.54 -16.49
N LEU A 88 7.78 5.88 -15.37
CA LEU A 88 8.35 4.93 -14.40
C LEU A 88 7.92 5.19 -12.94
N GLY A 89 6.83 5.89 -12.69
CA GLY A 89 6.34 6.11 -11.34
C GLY A 89 5.85 7.52 -11.04
N LEU A 90 5.57 7.78 -9.77
CA LEU A 90 5.12 9.09 -9.30
C LEU A 90 6.30 10.06 -9.25
N THR A 91 6.10 11.28 -9.73
CA THR A 91 7.09 12.36 -9.55
C THR A 91 6.58 13.29 -8.47
N LEU A 92 7.32 13.34 -7.37
CA LEU A 92 7.20 14.43 -6.40
C LEU A 92 8.04 15.59 -6.95
N ASP A 93 7.43 16.44 -7.76
CA ASP A 93 8.07 17.68 -8.21
C ASP A 93 8.27 18.59 -6.99
N THR A 94 9.33 19.41 -7.01
CA THR A 94 9.64 20.40 -5.96
C THR A 94 8.52 21.42 -5.73
N ASN A 95 7.62 21.58 -6.71
CA ASN A 95 6.41 22.43 -6.61
C ASN A 95 5.18 21.68 -6.07
N PHE A 96 5.26 20.37 -5.84
CA PHE A 96 4.15 19.60 -5.33
C PHE A 96 4.00 19.82 -3.82
N GLN A 97 2.89 20.42 -3.43
CA GLN A 97 2.59 20.71 -2.02
C GLN A 97 2.15 19.41 -1.30
N LEU A 98 3.11 18.55 -1.01
CA LEU A 98 2.91 17.21 -0.49
C LEU A 98 2.06 17.19 0.78
N GLU A 99 2.34 18.06 1.75
CA GLU A 99 1.61 18.12 3.02
C GLU A 99 0.12 18.42 2.79
N GLN A 100 -0.19 19.45 2.00
CA GLN A 100 -1.57 19.78 1.69
C GLN A 100 -2.30 18.70 0.89
N TRP A 101 -1.57 17.97 0.06
CA TRP A 101 -2.12 16.83 -0.66
C TRP A 101 -2.42 15.67 0.30
N ILE A 102 -1.50 15.37 1.23
CA ILE A 102 -1.69 14.36 2.26
C ILE A 102 -2.93 14.67 3.11
N ASP A 103 -3.07 15.91 3.58
CA ASP A 103 -4.22 16.34 4.38
C ASP A 103 -5.55 16.10 3.63
N ARG A 104 -5.62 16.51 2.35
CA ARG A 104 -6.83 16.29 1.53
C ARG A 104 -7.12 14.81 1.27
N VAL A 105 -6.09 13.99 1.08
CA VAL A 105 -6.27 12.53 0.96
C VAL A 105 -6.77 11.95 2.27
N ALA A 106 -6.23 12.36 3.41
CA ALA A 106 -6.66 11.91 4.73
C ALA A 106 -8.13 12.25 4.97
N ASP A 107 -8.54 13.51 4.75
CA ASP A 107 -9.93 13.94 4.87
C ASP A 107 -10.86 13.11 3.96
N THR A 108 -10.44 12.85 2.73
CA THR A 108 -11.21 12.04 1.79
C THR A 108 -11.38 10.60 2.27
N VAL A 109 -10.32 10.01 2.80
CA VAL A 109 -10.37 8.65 3.35
C VAL A 109 -11.27 8.60 4.57
N GLU A 110 -11.14 9.54 5.51
CA GLU A 110 -11.99 9.61 6.71
C GLU A 110 -13.48 9.75 6.38
N GLN A 111 -13.82 10.51 5.32
CA GLN A 111 -15.20 10.72 4.91
C GLN A 111 -15.82 9.53 4.16
N HIS A 112 -15.03 8.70 3.49
CA HIS A 112 -15.53 7.73 2.53
C HIS A 112 -15.17 6.28 2.85
N VAL A 113 -14.36 6.04 3.87
CA VAL A 113 -13.97 4.70 4.34
C VAL A 113 -14.39 4.54 5.81
N ASP A 114 -15.03 3.44 6.12
CA ASP A 114 -15.32 3.04 7.50
C ASP A 114 -14.02 2.53 8.17
N LEU A 115 -13.28 3.48 8.74
CA LEU A 115 -11.97 3.19 9.35
C LEU A 115 -12.10 2.33 10.61
N ASP A 116 -13.18 2.46 11.38
CA ASP A 116 -13.39 1.65 12.58
C ASP A 116 -13.62 0.18 12.19
N HIS A 117 -14.45 -0.05 11.18
CA HIS A 117 -14.67 -1.38 10.64
C HIS A 117 -13.39 -1.94 10.02
N LEU A 118 -12.69 -1.16 9.18
CA LEU A 118 -11.39 -1.54 8.60
C LEU A 118 -10.41 -2.01 9.69
N LEU A 119 -10.22 -1.20 10.73
CA LEU A 119 -9.32 -1.54 11.83
C LEU A 119 -9.78 -2.80 12.58
N SER A 120 -11.08 -2.98 12.76
CA SER A 120 -11.64 -4.15 13.45
C SER A 120 -11.36 -5.46 12.72
N VAL A 121 -11.58 -5.48 11.39
CA VAL A 121 -11.37 -6.68 10.56
C VAL A 121 -9.89 -6.97 10.28
N CYS A 122 -9.04 -5.96 10.39
CA CYS A 122 -7.59 -6.10 10.20
C CYS A 122 -6.83 -6.47 11.48
N ARG A 123 -7.47 -6.47 12.64
CA ARG A 123 -6.80 -6.82 13.91
C ARG A 123 -6.28 -8.26 13.87
N ARG A 124 -5.03 -8.41 14.27
CA ARG A 124 -4.39 -9.71 14.50
C ARG A 124 -3.62 -9.64 15.83
N PRO A 125 -3.48 -10.78 16.53
CA PRO A 125 -2.58 -10.86 17.68
C PRO A 125 -1.17 -10.46 17.26
N THR A 126 -0.50 -9.69 18.10
CA THR A 126 0.92 -9.40 17.89
C THR A 126 1.69 -10.73 17.89
N PRO A 127 2.43 -11.05 16.84
CA PRO A 127 3.24 -12.27 16.86
C PRO A 127 4.24 -12.21 18.01
N PRO A 128 4.59 -13.35 18.62
CA PRO A 128 5.64 -13.39 19.63
C PRO A 128 6.91 -12.75 19.06
N ALA A 129 7.65 -12.06 19.91
CA ALA A 129 8.95 -11.50 19.51
C ALA A 129 9.80 -12.61 18.90
N GLY A 130 10.17 -12.43 17.64
CA GLY A 130 11.06 -13.38 16.97
C GLY A 130 12.41 -13.46 17.68
N GLU A 131 13.18 -14.52 17.42
CA GLU A 131 14.55 -14.59 17.89
C GLU A 131 15.33 -13.35 17.45
N ALA A 132 16.15 -12.83 18.35
CA ALA A 132 17.00 -11.70 18.03
C ALA A 132 17.84 -12.04 16.79
N PRO A 133 17.98 -11.12 15.83
CA PRO A 133 18.78 -11.37 14.64
C PRO A 133 20.17 -11.83 15.01
N GLN A 134 20.63 -12.94 14.44
CA GLN A 134 21.99 -13.39 14.69
C GLN A 134 22.99 -12.33 14.25
N PRO A 135 24.08 -12.12 15.01
CA PRO A 135 25.11 -11.16 14.65
C PRO A 135 25.69 -11.50 13.28
N MET A 136 25.71 -10.51 12.41
CA MET A 136 26.28 -10.67 11.07
C MET A 136 27.81 -10.50 11.14
N ARG A 137 28.52 -11.21 10.26
CA ARG A 137 29.96 -10.97 10.12
C ARG A 137 30.21 -9.58 9.56
N PRO A 138 31.14 -8.79 10.12
CA PRO A 138 31.49 -7.50 9.57
C PRO A 138 31.93 -7.61 8.10
N ILE A 139 31.29 -6.82 7.24
CA ILE A 139 31.58 -6.77 5.80
C ILE A 139 32.29 -5.47 5.38
N GLY A 140 32.65 -4.65 6.37
CA GLY A 140 33.39 -3.43 6.14
C GLY A 140 32.48 -2.23 5.85
N ARG A 141 32.81 -1.43 4.85
CA ARG A 141 32.15 -0.18 4.49
C ARG A 141 31.29 -0.39 3.25
N VAL A 142 30.04 0.08 3.27
CA VAL A 142 29.11 -0.05 2.15
C VAL A 142 28.53 1.33 1.80
N ALA A 143 28.69 1.73 0.55
CA ALA A 143 28.08 2.93 0.02
C ALA A 143 26.66 2.64 -0.48
N VAL A 144 25.70 3.46 -0.06
CA VAL A 144 24.30 3.35 -0.46
C VAL A 144 23.87 4.64 -1.16
N ALA A 145 23.40 4.52 -2.39
CA ALA A 145 22.81 5.63 -3.12
C ALA A 145 21.47 6.02 -2.46
N ASP A 146 21.31 7.30 -2.12
CA ASP A 146 20.14 7.82 -1.43
C ASP A 146 19.91 9.28 -1.83
N ASP A 147 19.10 9.47 -2.86
CA ASP A 147 18.64 10.77 -3.35
C ASP A 147 17.31 10.63 -4.11
N GLU A 148 16.87 11.67 -4.80
CA GLU A 148 15.59 11.70 -5.52
C GLU A 148 15.52 10.65 -6.65
N ALA A 149 16.67 10.24 -7.22
CA ALA A 149 16.72 9.17 -8.23
C ALA A 149 16.74 7.77 -7.59
N PHE A 150 17.16 7.66 -6.33
CA PHE A 150 17.29 6.43 -5.56
C PHE A 150 16.46 6.48 -4.26
N ALA A 151 15.26 7.09 -4.33
CA ALA A 151 14.39 7.29 -3.17
C ALA A 151 13.72 5.98 -2.66
N PHE A 152 13.77 4.90 -3.44
CA PHE A 152 13.08 3.66 -3.11
C PHE A 152 13.96 2.72 -2.27
N VAL A 153 14.23 3.14 -1.03
CA VAL A 153 15.09 2.40 -0.10
C VAL A 153 14.29 1.96 1.13
N TYR A 154 14.22 0.66 1.40
CA TYR A 154 13.60 0.14 2.60
C TYR A 154 14.49 0.38 3.83
N ARG A 155 13.93 1.07 4.83
CA ARG A 155 14.65 1.40 6.08
C ARG A 155 15.18 0.18 6.80
N GLU A 156 14.41 -0.91 6.81
CA GLU A 156 14.78 -2.19 7.42
C GLU A 156 16.01 -2.80 6.77
N ASN A 157 16.15 -2.68 5.45
CA ASN A 157 17.34 -3.15 4.74
C ASN A 157 18.58 -2.37 5.17
N ILE A 158 18.44 -1.05 5.29
CA ILE A 158 19.55 -0.20 5.79
C ILE A 158 19.88 -0.54 7.25
N ALA A 159 18.88 -0.67 8.10
CA ALA A 159 19.07 -1.06 9.51
C ALA A 159 19.75 -2.43 9.63
N ARG A 160 19.39 -3.38 8.78
CA ARG A 160 20.00 -4.71 8.74
C ARG A 160 21.45 -4.64 8.25
N LEU A 161 21.72 -3.86 7.21
CA LEU A 161 23.04 -3.65 6.67
C LEU A 161 23.97 -2.99 7.71
N ALA A 162 23.47 -2.00 8.45
CA ALA A 162 24.21 -1.27 9.48
C ALA A 162 24.64 -2.17 10.67
N GLN A 163 24.03 -3.36 10.83
CA GLN A 163 24.50 -4.35 11.84
C GLN A 163 25.80 -5.04 11.44
N ALA A 164 26.16 -5.02 10.15
CA ALA A 164 27.35 -5.70 9.62
C ALA A 164 28.33 -4.76 8.91
N ALA A 165 27.92 -3.51 8.60
CA ALA A 165 28.71 -2.58 7.82
C ALA A 165 28.62 -1.15 8.36
N GLU A 166 29.68 -0.37 8.12
CA GLU A 166 29.58 1.09 8.14
C GLU A 166 28.84 1.52 6.88
N VAL A 167 27.60 2.03 7.04
CA VAL A 167 26.78 2.50 5.91
C VAL A 167 27.08 3.96 5.64
N VAL A 168 27.60 4.25 4.45
CA VAL A 168 27.84 5.63 3.97
C VAL A 168 26.83 5.94 2.88
N ARG A 169 25.99 6.95 3.11
CA ARG A 169 25.04 7.42 2.08
C ARG A 169 25.71 8.42 1.16
N PHE A 170 25.36 8.38 -0.10
CA PHE A 170 25.83 9.35 -1.10
C PHE A 170 24.73 9.64 -2.12
N SER A 171 24.81 10.79 -2.77
CA SER A 171 23.88 11.21 -3.81
C SER A 171 24.53 11.07 -5.20
N PRO A 172 24.13 10.11 -6.02
CA PRO A 172 24.59 10.04 -7.41
C PRO A 172 24.31 11.30 -8.23
N MET A 173 23.31 12.10 -7.82
CA MET A 173 22.95 13.33 -8.54
C MET A 173 23.76 14.55 -8.09
N ARG A 174 24.34 14.54 -6.86
CA ARG A 174 24.99 15.72 -6.26
C ARG A 174 26.45 15.54 -5.91
N ASP A 175 26.85 14.32 -5.61
CA ASP A 175 28.19 14.01 -5.20
C ASP A 175 29.11 13.79 -6.40
N GLU A 176 30.23 14.47 -6.46
CA GLU A 176 31.21 14.37 -7.57
C GLU A 176 32.00 13.05 -7.54
N ARG A 177 32.05 12.38 -6.39
CA ARG A 177 32.85 11.17 -6.18
C ARG A 177 32.10 10.17 -5.31
N LEU A 178 32.40 8.90 -5.54
CA LEU A 178 31.95 7.83 -4.66
C LEU A 178 32.69 7.91 -3.31
N PRO A 179 32.00 7.62 -2.19
CA PRO A 179 32.62 7.62 -0.85
C PRO A 179 33.66 6.51 -0.65
#